data_a050d24c24846c017f1ff10f400cdd7e
#
_entry.id   a050d24c24846c017f1ff10f400cdd7e
#
_cell.length_a   1.000
_cell.length_b   1.000
_cell.length_c   1.000
_cell.angle_alpha   90.00
_cell.angle_beta   90.00
_cell.angle_gamma   90.00
#
_symmetry.space_group_name_H-M   'P 1'
#
loop_
_entity.id
_entity.type
_entity.pdbx_description
1 polymer ?
#
loop_
_entity_poly.entity_id
_entity_poly.type
_entity_poly.pdbx_seq_one_letter_code
_entity_poly.pdbx_strand_id
1 'polypeptide(L)'
;MISFFRFAFIVTINLALGVMSTVTAAQPPAEVVPPSTPSAPTPVMDGRDGRDLSIRNFQPTSKLVVPVSRMPRASMPVVDCHTHFFYKLRQNSQGLVDYVGLMDRCSIAVSISLDGLLGAQLDQHMEYLWTKYDDRFAIFANVDWQGDGSADDASTWACQRPGFGERTAVQLADAVARGVSGLKVFKALGLGYPDVDGSLLKVDDPRWDPIWEACGKLGIPVLIHTGDPPSFFDPIDETNERWEELARHPDWSFADPRYPRLEELFAARNRVIAKHPQTNFIGAHVASSSEDLQQISNWLDEYPNLYVDISSRISELGRQPFTARDFMIKYADRILFGTDGPWPEERLEFYWRFLETRDEHFAYSEKPIPPQGMWAIYGVDLPDDVLRKIYSQNAMRIIPGVAVKVQKWIDQQQPNQHEPAMP
;
A
#
# COMPACT_ATOMS: atom_id res chain seq x y z
N MET A 1 -20.96 -0.18 26.47
CA MET A 1 -21.06 0.81 25.38
C MET A 1 -19.86 0.54 24.48
N ILE A 2 -20.08 -0.30 23.47
CA ILE A 2 -19.01 -0.85 22.63
C ILE A 2 -18.94 0.04 21.39
N SER A 3 -17.81 0.77 21.26
CA SER A 3 -17.54 1.58 20.07
C SER A 3 -17.08 0.64 18.96
N PHE A 4 -17.95 0.39 18.00
CA PHE A 4 -17.69 -0.45 16.84
C PHE A 4 -16.82 0.26 15.81
N PHE A 5 -15.81 -0.43 15.34
CA PHE A 5 -15.00 -0.09 14.18
C PHE A 5 -15.87 0.22 12.97
N ARG A 6 -15.94 1.47 12.60
CA ARG A 6 -16.55 1.88 11.33
C ARG A 6 -15.51 1.87 10.22
N PHE A 7 -15.21 0.71 9.66
CA PHE A 7 -14.88 0.62 8.25
C PHE A 7 -16.19 0.52 7.46
N ALA A 8 -17.07 1.49 7.65
CA ALA A 8 -18.26 1.60 6.86
C ALA A 8 -18.01 2.60 5.73
N PHE A 9 -17.72 2.11 4.54
CA PHE A 9 -17.99 2.85 3.32
C PHE A 9 -19.51 2.83 3.10
N ILE A 10 -20.26 3.71 3.76
CA ILE A 10 -21.65 3.96 3.44
C ILE A 10 -21.68 5.10 2.43
N VAL A 11 -21.85 4.76 1.16
CA VAL A 11 -22.35 5.70 0.17
C VAL A 11 -23.89 5.63 0.23
N THR A 12 -24.49 6.48 1.04
CA THR A 12 -25.94 6.71 0.99
C THR A 12 -26.18 7.83 -0.02
N ILE A 13 -26.65 7.47 -1.22
CA ILE A 13 -27.23 8.41 -2.17
C ILE A 13 -28.67 8.64 -1.73
N ASN A 14 -28.94 9.74 -1.04
CA ASN A 14 -30.29 10.25 -0.88
C ASN A 14 -30.56 11.34 -1.93
N LEU A 15 -31.27 10.96 -2.99
CA LEU A 15 -31.97 11.91 -3.83
C LEU A 15 -33.19 12.40 -3.07
N ALA A 16 -33.15 13.62 -2.55
CA ALA A 16 -34.35 14.35 -2.13
C ALA A 16 -34.38 15.69 -2.88
N LEU A 17 -35.31 15.76 -3.83
CA LEU A 17 -35.81 17.04 -4.35
C LEU A 17 -36.54 17.79 -3.22
N GLY A 18 -36.17 19.03 -2.97
CA GLY A 18 -36.91 19.83 -2.01
C GLY A 18 -36.42 21.27 -1.84
N VAL A 19 -37.05 22.16 -2.57
CA VAL A 19 -37.37 23.55 -2.21
C VAL A 19 -36.28 24.41 -1.58
N MET A 20 -35.78 25.37 -2.37
CA MET A 20 -35.03 26.52 -1.92
C MET A 20 -35.82 27.36 -0.93
N SER A 21 -35.38 27.43 0.31
CA SER A 21 -35.67 28.53 1.23
C SER A 21 -34.35 29.15 1.64
N THR A 22 -34.15 30.40 1.19
CA THR A 22 -32.99 31.21 1.57
C THR A 22 -33.11 31.59 3.06
N VAL A 23 -32.39 30.84 3.91
CA VAL A 23 -32.13 31.28 5.27
C VAL A 23 -30.70 31.83 5.30
N THR A 24 -30.62 33.13 5.46
CA THR A 24 -29.35 33.85 5.73
C THR A 24 -28.84 33.39 7.09
N ALA A 25 -27.90 32.47 7.10
CA ALA A 25 -27.22 32.07 8.32
C ALA A 25 -26.28 33.24 8.74
N ALA A 26 -26.55 33.81 9.89
CA ALA A 26 -25.63 34.76 10.53
C ALA A 26 -24.29 34.03 10.81
N GLN A 27 -23.18 34.66 10.40
CA GLN A 27 -21.83 34.18 10.77
C GLN A 27 -21.72 34.18 12.30
N PRO A 28 -21.17 33.08 12.88
CA PRO A 28 -20.83 33.11 14.30
C PRO A 28 -19.80 34.24 14.54
N PRO A 29 -19.85 34.91 15.70
CA PRO A 29 -18.89 35.94 16.02
C PRO A 29 -17.46 35.34 15.99
N ALA A 30 -16.54 36.11 15.42
CA ALA A 30 -15.14 35.74 15.34
C ALA A 30 -14.64 35.41 16.77
N GLU A 31 -14.14 34.22 16.96
CA GLU A 31 -13.51 33.80 18.19
C GLU A 31 -12.31 34.72 18.44
N VAL A 32 -12.39 35.54 19.47
CA VAL A 32 -11.31 36.43 19.88
C VAL A 32 -10.21 35.52 20.45
N VAL A 33 -9.23 35.19 19.62
CA VAL A 33 -8.00 34.53 20.07
C VAL A 33 -7.34 35.47 21.08
N PRO A 34 -7.22 35.07 22.37
CA PRO A 34 -6.53 35.92 23.33
C PRO A 34 -5.10 36.16 22.84
N PRO A 35 -4.53 37.35 23.04
CA PRO A 35 -3.16 37.64 22.64
C PRO A 35 -2.25 36.59 23.25
N SER A 36 -1.45 35.91 22.38
CA SER A 36 -0.48 34.94 22.81
C SER A 36 0.41 35.59 23.87
N THR A 37 0.38 35.05 25.07
CA THR A 37 1.33 35.43 26.12
C THR A 37 2.72 35.28 25.53
N PRO A 38 3.63 36.26 25.63
CA PRO A 38 5.01 36.10 25.16
C PRO A 38 5.57 34.85 25.79
N SER A 39 5.99 33.88 24.96
CA SER A 39 6.65 32.69 25.46
C SER A 39 7.84 33.13 26.31
N ALA A 40 7.93 32.65 27.54
CA ALA A 40 9.10 32.86 28.36
C ALA A 40 10.35 32.51 27.55
N PRO A 41 11.42 33.31 27.61
CA PRO A 41 12.65 33.02 26.87
C PRO A 41 13.09 31.60 27.21
N THR A 42 13.32 30.80 26.19
CA THR A 42 13.81 29.42 26.34
C THR A 42 15.06 29.46 27.22
N PRO A 43 15.11 28.77 28.37
CA PRO A 43 16.27 28.83 29.23
C PRO A 43 17.49 28.35 28.45
N VAL A 44 18.55 29.13 28.49
CA VAL A 44 19.83 28.73 27.89
C VAL A 44 20.38 27.61 28.77
N MET A 45 20.30 26.37 28.25
CA MET A 45 20.77 25.20 28.96
C MET A 45 22.29 25.14 28.89
N ASP A 46 22.98 25.15 30.03
CA ASP A 46 24.44 25.04 30.12
C ASP A 46 24.95 23.59 30.08
N GLY A 47 24.05 22.63 29.83
CA GLY A 47 24.33 21.20 29.80
C GLY A 47 24.26 20.50 31.16
N ARG A 48 24.17 21.27 32.28
CA ARG A 48 24.13 20.72 33.65
C ARG A 48 22.70 20.30 34.00
N ASP A 49 21.71 21.06 33.53
CA ASP A 49 20.30 20.86 33.79
C ASP A 49 19.60 20.06 32.66
N GLY A 50 20.36 19.50 31.73
CA GLY A 50 19.83 18.77 30.56
C GLY A 50 18.96 17.56 30.90
N ARG A 51 18.99 17.09 32.16
CA ARG A 51 18.14 16.00 32.63
C ARG A 51 16.66 16.36 32.66
N ASP A 52 16.34 17.64 32.75
CA ASP A 52 14.95 18.13 32.83
C ASP A 52 14.38 18.53 31.47
N LEU A 53 15.15 18.33 30.38
CA LEU A 53 14.66 18.56 29.05
C LEU A 53 13.58 17.54 28.71
N SER A 54 12.35 18.02 28.56
CA SER A 54 11.25 17.17 28.11
C SER A 54 11.59 16.55 26.75
N ILE A 55 11.31 15.26 26.58
CA ILE A 55 11.50 14.56 25.29
C ILE A 55 10.71 15.24 24.16
N ARG A 56 9.61 15.90 24.43
CA ARG A 56 8.85 16.68 23.45
C ARG A 56 9.64 17.89 22.92
N ASN A 57 10.57 18.41 23.68
CA ASN A 57 11.39 19.56 23.34
C ASN A 57 12.78 19.11 22.82
N PHE A 58 13.09 17.82 22.89
CA PHE A 58 14.33 17.27 22.40
C PHE A 58 14.27 17.11 20.89
N GLN A 59 14.91 18.04 20.18
CA GLN A 59 14.98 18.07 18.70
C GLN A 59 16.44 18.11 18.25
N PRO A 60 17.15 16.98 18.32
CA PRO A 60 18.56 16.94 17.98
C PRO A 60 18.75 17.21 16.48
N THR A 61 19.71 18.06 16.16
CA THR A 61 20.15 18.28 14.78
C THR A 61 21.42 17.48 14.53
N SER A 62 21.37 16.58 13.56
CA SER A 62 22.53 15.81 13.14
C SER A 62 23.67 16.73 12.72
N LYS A 63 24.90 16.39 13.12
CA LYS A 63 26.13 17.05 12.70
C LYS A 63 26.92 16.22 11.69
N LEU A 64 26.34 15.12 11.21
CA LEU A 64 26.95 14.33 10.16
C LEU A 64 27.04 15.16 8.86
N VAL A 65 28.19 15.08 8.22
CA VAL A 65 28.42 15.62 6.88
C VAL A 65 28.55 14.42 5.95
N VAL A 66 27.45 14.07 5.30
CA VAL A 66 27.35 12.91 4.41
C VAL A 66 26.88 13.37 3.01
N PRO A 67 27.16 12.60 1.95
CA PRO A 67 26.63 12.87 0.63
C PRO A 67 25.11 12.94 0.64
N VAL A 68 24.53 13.82 -0.19
CA VAL A 68 23.09 13.96 -0.38
C VAL A 68 22.80 13.92 -1.86
N SER A 69 22.20 12.82 -2.30
CA SER A 69 21.78 12.65 -3.69
C SER A 69 20.36 13.21 -3.89
N ARG A 70 20.19 13.91 -5.01
CA ARG A 70 18.88 14.36 -5.49
C ARG A 70 18.37 13.37 -6.54
N MET A 71 17.27 12.71 -6.23
CA MET A 71 16.69 11.66 -7.06
C MET A 71 15.24 12.01 -7.41
N PRO A 72 15.00 13.02 -8.27
CA PRO A 72 13.62 13.47 -8.58
C PRO A 72 12.79 12.42 -9.33
N ARG A 73 13.46 11.42 -9.90
CA ARG A 73 12.80 10.32 -10.64
C ARG A 73 13.64 9.07 -10.59
N ALA A 74 13.00 7.92 -10.83
CA ALA A 74 13.70 6.67 -11.06
C ALA A 74 14.57 6.73 -12.33
N SER A 75 15.72 6.05 -12.30
CA SER A 75 16.65 5.95 -13.44
C SER A 75 16.10 5.12 -14.61
N MET A 76 15.05 4.36 -14.38
CA MET A 76 14.44 3.39 -15.33
C MET A 76 12.91 3.44 -15.26
N PRO A 77 12.20 2.87 -16.26
CA PRO A 77 10.75 2.71 -16.22
C PRO A 77 10.29 1.89 -15.02
N VAL A 78 9.31 2.40 -14.28
CA VAL A 78 8.75 1.79 -13.08
C VAL A 78 7.33 1.32 -13.29
N VAL A 79 6.98 0.17 -12.72
CA VAL A 79 5.61 -0.28 -12.48
C VAL A 79 5.36 -0.22 -10.99
N ASP A 80 4.49 0.69 -10.54
CA ASP A 80 4.03 0.73 -9.16
C ASP A 80 2.89 -0.27 -8.98
N CYS A 81 3.19 -1.43 -8.39
CA CYS A 81 2.23 -2.53 -8.29
C CYS A 81 1.26 -2.41 -7.11
N HIS A 82 1.39 -1.36 -6.28
CA HIS A 82 0.57 -1.21 -5.07
C HIS A 82 0.09 0.23 -4.89
N THR A 83 -1.08 0.53 -5.44
CA THR A 83 -1.70 1.86 -5.34
C THR A 83 -3.20 1.80 -5.10
N HIS A 84 -3.78 2.89 -4.58
CA HIS A 84 -5.18 3.01 -4.18
C HIS A 84 -5.83 4.26 -4.77
N PHE A 85 -5.98 4.32 -6.07
CA PHE A 85 -6.47 5.51 -6.79
C PHE A 85 -7.93 5.82 -6.54
N PHE A 86 -8.79 4.80 -6.50
CA PHE A 86 -10.22 5.00 -6.35
C PHE A 86 -10.56 5.59 -4.98
N TYR A 87 -9.93 5.08 -3.94
CA TYR A 87 -10.16 5.55 -2.57
C TYR A 87 -9.44 6.86 -2.28
N LYS A 88 -8.16 6.99 -2.64
CA LYS A 88 -7.34 8.15 -2.26
C LYS A 88 -7.66 9.39 -3.08
N LEU A 89 -7.91 9.26 -4.38
CA LEU A 89 -8.31 10.40 -5.23
C LEU A 89 -9.82 10.63 -5.28
N ARG A 90 -10.63 9.76 -4.67
CA ARG A 90 -12.09 9.91 -4.58
C ARG A 90 -12.76 10.24 -5.92
N GLN A 91 -12.32 9.58 -6.99
CA GLN A 91 -12.78 9.78 -8.38
C GLN A 91 -12.61 11.24 -8.89
N ASN A 92 -11.67 11.98 -8.33
CA ASN A 92 -11.34 13.32 -8.80
C ASN A 92 -10.61 13.25 -10.15
N SER A 93 -11.29 13.63 -11.23
CA SER A 93 -10.72 13.57 -12.58
C SER A 93 -9.51 14.50 -12.77
N GLN A 94 -9.51 15.70 -12.16
CA GLN A 94 -8.34 16.58 -12.23
C GLN A 94 -7.16 16.01 -11.44
N GLY A 95 -7.41 15.47 -10.24
CA GLY A 95 -6.37 14.79 -9.45
C GLY A 95 -5.75 13.61 -10.20
N LEU A 96 -6.54 12.89 -11.02
CA LEU A 96 -6.01 11.82 -11.87
C LEU A 96 -5.11 12.37 -12.99
N VAL A 97 -5.52 13.46 -13.66
CA VAL A 97 -4.70 14.14 -14.68
C VAL A 97 -3.36 14.60 -14.10
N ASP A 98 -3.41 15.26 -12.94
CA ASP A 98 -2.24 15.78 -12.25
C ASP A 98 -1.29 14.65 -11.86
N TYR A 99 -1.85 13.52 -11.40
CA TYR A 99 -1.04 12.36 -11.02
C TYR A 99 -0.42 11.64 -12.22
N VAL A 100 -1.09 11.55 -13.36
CA VAL A 100 -0.48 11.01 -14.59
C VAL A 100 0.70 11.89 -15.02
N GLY A 101 0.58 13.21 -14.94
CA GLY A 101 1.70 14.12 -15.16
C GLY A 101 2.87 13.90 -14.17
N LEU A 102 2.58 13.57 -12.91
CA LEU A 102 3.57 13.19 -11.92
C LEU A 102 4.23 11.85 -12.27
N MET A 103 3.45 10.86 -12.68
CA MET A 103 3.99 9.56 -13.14
C MET A 103 5.03 9.75 -14.24
N ASP A 104 4.77 10.63 -15.22
CA ASP A 104 5.72 10.92 -16.30
C ASP A 104 7.01 11.56 -15.78
N ARG A 105 6.91 12.52 -14.87
CA ARG A 105 8.10 13.15 -14.28
C ARG A 105 8.92 12.17 -13.44
N CYS A 106 8.28 11.22 -12.77
CA CYS A 106 8.93 10.25 -11.89
C CYS A 106 9.37 8.94 -12.58
N SER A 107 9.22 8.82 -13.90
CA SER A 107 9.47 7.59 -14.68
C SER A 107 8.54 6.42 -14.34
N ILE A 108 7.34 6.66 -13.77
CA ILE A 108 6.35 5.63 -13.51
C ILE A 108 5.56 5.37 -14.79
N ALA A 109 5.85 4.27 -15.46
CA ALA A 109 5.18 3.89 -16.69
C ALA A 109 3.74 3.42 -16.48
N VAL A 110 3.54 2.58 -15.47
CA VAL A 110 2.24 1.96 -15.13
C VAL A 110 2.05 1.96 -13.62
N SER A 111 0.83 2.26 -13.16
CA SER A 111 0.41 2.03 -11.79
C SER A 111 -0.72 1.00 -11.75
N ILE A 112 -0.71 0.13 -10.73
CA ILE A 112 -1.73 -0.89 -10.52
C ILE A 112 -2.64 -0.45 -9.39
N SER A 113 -3.91 -0.18 -9.71
CA SER A 113 -4.90 0.20 -8.72
C SER A 113 -5.56 -1.04 -8.10
N LEU A 114 -5.55 -1.12 -6.78
CA LEU A 114 -5.96 -2.28 -6.01
C LEU A 114 -7.40 -2.17 -5.45
N ASP A 115 -8.20 -1.23 -5.93
CA ASP A 115 -9.49 -0.86 -5.34
C ASP A 115 -10.70 -1.38 -6.12
N GLY A 116 -10.53 -2.34 -6.99
CA GLY A 116 -11.55 -2.82 -7.95
C GLY A 116 -12.59 -3.78 -7.36
N LEU A 117 -13.42 -3.38 -6.39
CA LEU A 117 -14.45 -4.24 -5.81
C LEU A 117 -15.39 -4.82 -6.88
N LEU A 118 -15.48 -6.14 -6.97
CA LEU A 118 -16.34 -6.86 -7.94
C LEU A 118 -17.79 -6.35 -7.92
N GLY A 119 -18.40 -6.27 -9.09
CA GLY A 119 -19.73 -5.68 -9.28
C GLY A 119 -19.69 -4.23 -9.77
N ALA A 120 -20.72 -3.45 -9.48
CA ALA A 120 -20.91 -2.10 -10.01
C ALA A 120 -19.76 -1.11 -9.65
N GLN A 121 -19.08 -1.31 -8.52
CA GLN A 121 -17.95 -0.47 -8.15
C GLN A 121 -16.74 -0.74 -9.06
N LEU A 122 -16.53 -1.96 -9.53
CA LEU A 122 -15.49 -2.27 -10.50
C LEU A 122 -15.75 -1.52 -11.83
N ASP A 123 -16.98 -1.45 -12.27
CA ASP A 123 -17.35 -0.73 -13.49
C ASP A 123 -17.01 0.77 -13.38
N GLN A 124 -17.36 1.38 -12.26
CA GLN A 124 -17.01 2.78 -11.98
C GLN A 124 -15.50 3.00 -11.92
N HIS A 125 -14.77 2.04 -11.36
CA HIS A 125 -13.32 2.10 -11.26
C HIS A 125 -12.64 1.98 -12.63
N MET A 126 -13.11 1.06 -13.47
CA MET A 126 -12.67 0.93 -14.85
C MET A 126 -12.95 2.20 -15.65
N GLU A 127 -14.17 2.74 -15.56
CA GLU A 127 -14.54 4.00 -16.21
C GLU A 127 -13.62 5.15 -15.77
N TYR A 128 -13.41 5.30 -14.46
CA TYR A 128 -12.57 6.35 -13.89
C TYR A 128 -11.13 6.31 -14.41
N LEU A 129 -10.50 5.14 -14.44
CA LEU A 129 -9.08 5.02 -14.83
C LEU A 129 -8.89 4.83 -16.34
N TRP A 130 -9.75 4.04 -17.01
CA TRP A 130 -9.48 3.59 -18.37
C TRP A 130 -10.13 4.43 -19.46
N THR A 131 -11.13 5.26 -19.17
CA THR A 131 -11.72 6.14 -20.18
C THR A 131 -10.67 7.02 -20.86
N LYS A 132 -9.63 7.42 -20.15
CA LYS A 132 -8.58 8.31 -20.68
C LYS A 132 -7.16 7.73 -20.59
N TYR A 133 -6.92 6.80 -19.68
CA TYR A 133 -5.57 6.33 -19.32
C TYR A 133 -5.50 4.81 -19.20
N ASP A 134 -6.16 4.09 -20.13
CA ASP A 134 -6.15 2.63 -20.15
C ASP A 134 -4.75 2.02 -20.32
N ASP A 135 -3.83 2.78 -20.92
CA ASP A 135 -2.42 2.41 -21.09
C ASP A 135 -1.52 2.72 -19.90
N ARG A 136 -2.01 3.49 -18.90
CA ARG A 136 -1.24 3.89 -17.73
C ARG A 136 -1.63 3.13 -16.46
N PHE A 137 -2.80 2.53 -16.44
CA PHE A 137 -3.33 1.83 -15.27
C PHE A 137 -3.69 0.39 -15.58
N ALA A 138 -3.31 -0.52 -14.65
CA ALA A 138 -3.90 -1.84 -14.52
C ALA A 138 -4.79 -1.87 -13.26
N ILE A 139 -5.75 -2.78 -13.21
CA ILE A 139 -6.71 -2.89 -12.11
C ILE A 139 -6.68 -4.31 -11.56
N PHE A 140 -6.59 -4.43 -10.24
CA PHE A 140 -6.86 -5.66 -9.51
C PHE A 140 -8.26 -5.63 -8.93
N ALA A 141 -8.99 -6.72 -9.10
CA ALA A 141 -10.29 -6.88 -8.50
C ALA A 141 -10.18 -7.11 -6.98
N ASN A 142 -11.27 -6.86 -6.27
CA ASN A 142 -11.43 -7.22 -4.86
C ASN A 142 -12.69 -8.07 -4.70
N VAL A 143 -12.66 -9.03 -3.78
CA VAL A 143 -13.83 -9.83 -3.44
C VAL A 143 -14.80 -9.02 -2.59
N ASP A 144 -16.07 -9.03 -2.96
CA ASP A 144 -17.14 -8.48 -2.12
C ASP A 144 -17.63 -9.54 -1.13
N TRP A 145 -16.99 -9.59 0.04
CA TRP A 145 -17.29 -10.56 1.08
C TRP A 145 -18.65 -10.35 1.72
N GLN A 146 -19.06 -9.11 1.87
CA GLN A 146 -20.32 -8.73 2.50
C GLN A 146 -21.51 -8.82 1.54
N GLY A 147 -21.34 -8.34 0.32
CA GLY A 147 -22.44 -8.22 -0.66
C GLY A 147 -23.53 -7.28 -0.17
N ASP A 148 -24.77 -7.73 -0.28
CA ASP A 148 -25.97 -7.05 0.18
C ASP A 148 -26.30 -7.28 1.68
N GLY A 149 -25.41 -7.98 2.42
CA GLY A 149 -25.59 -8.31 3.83
C GLY A 149 -25.44 -7.10 4.76
N SER A 150 -26.04 -7.19 5.94
CA SER A 150 -25.91 -6.16 6.98
C SER A 150 -24.50 -6.14 7.57
N ALA A 151 -23.92 -4.95 7.77
CA ALA A 151 -22.62 -4.81 8.43
C ALA A 151 -22.63 -5.30 9.88
N ASP A 152 -23.80 -5.30 10.53
CA ASP A 152 -23.97 -5.69 11.93
C ASP A 152 -24.37 -7.17 12.12
N ASP A 153 -24.56 -7.92 11.01
CA ASP A 153 -24.97 -9.33 11.04
C ASP A 153 -24.20 -10.15 10.01
N ALA A 154 -23.10 -10.77 10.44
CA ALA A 154 -22.24 -11.60 9.61
C ALA A 154 -22.99 -12.76 8.92
N SER A 155 -24.08 -13.29 9.50
CA SER A 155 -24.85 -14.38 8.93
C SER A 155 -25.54 -14.02 7.61
N THR A 156 -25.72 -12.72 7.35
CA THR A 156 -26.34 -12.20 6.12
C THR A 156 -25.33 -11.98 5.00
N TRP A 157 -24.03 -12.06 5.29
CA TRP A 157 -22.98 -11.76 4.32
C TRP A 157 -22.97 -12.74 3.15
N ALA A 158 -22.58 -12.23 1.97
CA ALA A 158 -22.53 -13.03 0.75
C ALA A 158 -21.58 -14.24 0.90
N CYS A 159 -20.46 -14.08 1.63
CA CYS A 159 -19.49 -15.15 1.86
C CYS A 159 -20.00 -16.32 2.71
N GLN A 160 -21.11 -16.14 3.44
CA GLN A 160 -21.76 -17.22 4.20
C GLN A 160 -22.69 -18.08 3.35
N ARG A 161 -23.04 -17.62 2.14
CA ARG A 161 -23.97 -18.35 1.26
C ARG A 161 -23.26 -19.51 0.56
N PRO A 162 -23.86 -20.73 0.50
CA PRO A 162 -23.28 -21.87 -0.20
C PRO A 162 -22.86 -21.52 -1.63
N GLY A 163 -21.70 -22.01 -2.09
CA GLY A 163 -21.20 -21.75 -3.44
C GLY A 163 -20.67 -20.33 -3.65
N PHE A 164 -20.33 -19.59 -2.58
CA PHE A 164 -19.80 -18.25 -2.71
C PHE A 164 -18.48 -18.22 -3.50
N GLY A 165 -17.54 -19.11 -3.19
CA GLY A 165 -16.24 -19.19 -3.88
C GLY A 165 -16.40 -19.40 -5.39
N GLU A 166 -17.27 -20.33 -5.79
CA GLU A 166 -17.55 -20.64 -7.19
C GLU A 166 -18.20 -19.45 -7.92
N ARG A 167 -19.17 -18.78 -7.28
CA ARG A 167 -19.79 -17.58 -7.88
C ARG A 167 -18.77 -16.45 -8.03
N THR A 168 -17.95 -16.23 -7.04
CA THR A 168 -16.87 -15.23 -7.09
C THR A 168 -15.85 -15.56 -8.18
N ALA A 169 -15.50 -16.85 -8.35
CA ALA A 169 -14.64 -17.28 -9.43
C ALA A 169 -15.21 -16.97 -10.83
N VAL A 170 -16.52 -17.12 -11.01
CA VAL A 170 -17.21 -16.74 -12.27
C VAL A 170 -17.17 -15.22 -12.48
N GLN A 171 -17.46 -14.44 -11.45
CA GLN A 171 -17.40 -12.97 -11.52
C GLN A 171 -15.97 -12.49 -11.83
N LEU A 172 -14.97 -13.15 -11.25
CA LEU A 172 -13.57 -12.85 -11.51
C LEU A 172 -13.16 -13.16 -12.95
N ALA A 173 -13.64 -14.29 -13.49
CA ALA A 173 -13.40 -14.64 -14.89
C ALA A 173 -14.01 -13.61 -15.85
N ASP A 174 -15.20 -13.12 -15.57
CA ASP A 174 -15.83 -12.01 -16.33
C ASP A 174 -14.99 -10.72 -16.23
N ALA A 175 -14.56 -10.36 -15.01
CA ALA A 175 -13.71 -9.20 -14.80
C ALA A 175 -12.38 -9.28 -15.57
N VAL A 176 -11.74 -10.45 -15.59
CA VAL A 176 -10.50 -10.70 -16.36
C VAL A 176 -10.75 -10.61 -17.85
N ALA A 177 -11.86 -11.15 -18.35
CA ALA A 177 -12.24 -11.00 -19.76
C ALA A 177 -12.43 -9.53 -20.19
N ARG A 178 -12.71 -8.64 -19.23
CA ARG A 178 -12.83 -7.19 -19.40
C ARG A 178 -11.52 -6.43 -19.16
N GLY A 179 -10.43 -7.12 -18.83
CA GLY A 179 -9.09 -6.55 -18.71
C GLY A 179 -8.53 -6.40 -17.30
N VAL A 180 -9.23 -6.88 -16.26
CA VAL A 180 -8.66 -6.96 -14.90
C VAL A 180 -7.46 -7.88 -14.91
N SER A 181 -6.37 -7.47 -14.23
CA SER A 181 -5.05 -8.11 -14.34
C SER A 181 -4.62 -8.83 -13.06
N GLY A 182 -5.45 -8.86 -12.02
CA GLY A 182 -5.12 -9.52 -10.76
C GLY A 182 -6.24 -9.44 -9.73
N LEU A 183 -6.02 -10.08 -8.59
CA LEU A 183 -6.90 -10.04 -7.43
C LEU A 183 -6.17 -9.39 -6.24
N LYS A 184 -6.82 -8.48 -5.51
CA LYS A 184 -6.36 -7.95 -4.23
C LYS A 184 -7.14 -8.57 -3.08
N VAL A 185 -6.43 -8.99 -2.07
CA VAL A 185 -6.99 -9.40 -0.76
C VAL A 185 -6.49 -8.46 0.30
N PHE A 186 -7.41 -7.80 1.00
CA PHE A 186 -7.09 -6.90 2.11
C PHE A 186 -6.92 -7.68 3.43
N LYS A 187 -6.13 -7.11 4.36
CA LYS A 187 -5.89 -7.69 5.69
C LYS A 187 -7.15 -7.91 6.52
N ALA A 188 -8.27 -7.27 6.14
CA ALA A 188 -9.56 -7.50 6.77
C ALA A 188 -10.00 -8.97 6.69
N LEU A 189 -9.57 -9.73 5.66
CA LEU A 189 -9.67 -11.19 5.66
C LEU A 189 -8.59 -11.76 6.58
N GLY A 190 -8.96 -12.06 7.79
CA GLY A 190 -8.11 -12.50 8.89
C GLY A 190 -8.12 -11.57 10.11
N LEU A 191 -8.33 -10.26 9.91
CA LEU A 191 -8.23 -9.26 10.98
C LEU A 191 -9.48 -8.39 11.18
N GLY A 192 -10.48 -8.48 10.30
CA GLY A 192 -11.62 -7.56 10.40
C GLY A 192 -12.98 -8.14 10.03
N TYR A 193 -13.03 -9.19 9.21
CA TYR A 193 -14.29 -9.75 8.78
C TYR A 193 -14.80 -10.82 9.76
N PRO A 194 -15.99 -10.63 10.37
CA PRO A 194 -16.54 -11.59 11.31
C PRO A 194 -17.08 -12.83 10.60
N ASP A 195 -16.95 -14.00 11.24
CA ASP A 195 -17.70 -15.22 10.89
C ASP A 195 -18.95 -15.35 11.76
N VAL A 196 -19.82 -16.27 11.40
CA VAL A 196 -21.13 -16.49 12.06
C VAL A 196 -21.02 -16.94 13.52
N ASP A 197 -19.90 -17.56 13.89
CA ASP A 197 -19.64 -18.02 15.26
C ASP A 197 -18.98 -16.93 16.14
N GLY A 198 -18.79 -15.73 15.63
CA GLY A 198 -18.13 -14.61 16.29
C GLY A 198 -16.61 -14.61 16.20
N SER A 199 -16.00 -15.60 15.53
CA SER A 199 -14.59 -15.59 15.16
C SER A 199 -14.36 -14.68 13.95
N LEU A 200 -13.09 -14.56 13.50
CA LEU A 200 -12.77 -13.87 12.25
C LEU A 200 -12.65 -14.86 11.09
N LEU A 201 -13.09 -14.45 9.89
CA LEU A 201 -12.90 -15.20 8.66
C LEU A 201 -11.40 -15.44 8.43
N LYS A 202 -11.01 -16.69 8.19
CA LYS A 202 -9.62 -17.06 7.94
C LYS A 202 -9.31 -17.04 6.44
N VAL A 203 -8.10 -16.65 6.09
CA VAL A 203 -7.66 -16.60 4.68
C VAL A 203 -7.58 -18.00 4.05
N ASP A 204 -7.31 -19.02 4.84
CA ASP A 204 -7.20 -20.42 4.44
C ASP A 204 -8.48 -21.24 4.61
N ASP A 205 -9.63 -20.57 4.78
CA ASP A 205 -10.92 -21.26 4.80
C ASP A 205 -11.16 -21.91 3.43
N PRO A 206 -11.50 -23.21 3.39
CA PRO A 206 -11.71 -23.91 2.11
C PRO A 206 -12.86 -23.37 1.26
N ARG A 207 -13.76 -22.56 1.82
CA ARG A 207 -14.80 -21.84 1.05
C ARG A 207 -14.20 -20.93 -0.04
N TRP A 208 -12.96 -20.48 0.11
CA TRP A 208 -12.28 -19.57 -0.81
C TRP A 208 -11.40 -20.28 -1.85
N ASP A 209 -11.15 -21.58 -1.72
CA ASP A 209 -10.31 -22.33 -2.66
C ASP A 209 -10.69 -22.11 -4.14
N PRO A 210 -11.98 -22.10 -4.53
CA PRO A 210 -12.35 -21.86 -5.92
C PRO A 210 -11.88 -20.49 -6.46
N ILE A 211 -11.72 -19.48 -5.58
CA ILE A 211 -11.24 -18.15 -5.95
C ILE A 211 -9.74 -18.23 -6.29
N TRP A 212 -8.97 -18.87 -5.40
CA TRP A 212 -7.52 -19.02 -5.59
C TRP A 212 -7.20 -19.85 -6.83
N GLU A 213 -7.91 -20.96 -7.03
CA GLU A 213 -7.80 -21.79 -8.23
C GLU A 213 -8.16 -21.04 -9.51
N ALA A 214 -9.20 -20.20 -9.47
CA ALA A 214 -9.58 -19.39 -10.61
C ALA A 214 -8.46 -18.42 -11.01
N CYS A 215 -7.80 -17.76 -10.06
CA CYS A 215 -6.66 -16.90 -10.34
C CYS A 215 -5.55 -17.65 -11.09
N GLY A 216 -5.19 -18.85 -10.64
CA GLY A 216 -4.20 -19.67 -11.33
C GLY A 216 -4.61 -20.08 -12.76
N LYS A 217 -5.88 -20.52 -12.93
CA LYS A 217 -6.43 -20.89 -14.25
C LYS A 217 -6.49 -19.70 -15.22
N LEU A 218 -6.77 -18.50 -14.70
CA LEU A 218 -6.85 -17.25 -15.47
C LEU A 218 -5.48 -16.60 -15.69
N GLY A 219 -4.42 -17.13 -15.05
CA GLY A 219 -3.06 -16.61 -15.15
C GLY A 219 -2.87 -15.22 -14.53
N ILE A 220 -3.70 -14.86 -13.54
CA ILE A 220 -3.61 -13.60 -12.82
C ILE A 220 -3.03 -13.79 -11.41
N PRO A 221 -2.19 -12.88 -10.89
CA PRO A 221 -1.67 -12.96 -9.54
C PRO A 221 -2.69 -12.52 -8.49
N VAL A 222 -2.47 -12.96 -7.24
CA VAL A 222 -3.16 -12.50 -6.05
C VAL A 222 -2.20 -11.63 -5.22
N LEU A 223 -2.47 -10.33 -5.10
CA LEU A 223 -1.77 -9.48 -4.15
C LEU A 223 -2.47 -9.56 -2.80
N ILE A 224 -1.80 -10.21 -1.84
CA ILE A 224 -2.36 -10.56 -0.54
C ILE A 224 -1.71 -9.77 0.59
N HIS A 225 -2.52 -9.01 1.34
CA HIS A 225 -2.12 -8.29 2.53
C HIS A 225 -2.61 -9.08 3.76
N THR A 226 -1.68 -9.58 4.59
CA THR A 226 -1.97 -10.56 5.66
C THR A 226 -1.60 -10.01 7.03
N GLY A 227 -1.50 -8.96 7.40
CA GLY A 227 -1.08 -8.47 8.71
C GLY A 227 -0.37 -7.12 8.58
N ASP A 228 0.05 -6.60 9.68
CA ASP A 228 0.81 -5.36 9.81
C ASP A 228 2.18 -5.65 10.45
N PRO A 229 3.05 -4.66 10.61
CA PRO A 229 4.30 -4.83 11.34
C PRO A 229 4.12 -5.50 12.70
N PRO A 230 5.09 -6.29 13.19
CA PRO A 230 4.99 -7.00 14.47
C PRO A 230 4.56 -6.10 15.64
N SER A 231 5.06 -4.87 15.71
CA SER A 231 4.72 -3.90 16.75
C SER A 231 3.23 -3.55 16.82
N PHE A 232 2.44 -3.81 15.77
CA PHE A 232 0.98 -3.61 15.79
C PHE A 232 0.25 -4.68 16.61
N PHE A 233 0.93 -5.79 16.88
CA PHE A 233 0.43 -6.91 17.70
C PHE A 233 0.97 -6.86 19.14
N ASP A 234 1.86 -5.92 19.45
CA ASP A 234 2.38 -5.66 20.78
C ASP A 234 1.56 -4.58 21.51
N PRO A 235 1.59 -4.54 22.86
CA PRO A 235 1.00 -3.45 23.61
C PRO A 235 1.51 -2.07 23.18
N ILE A 236 0.65 -1.05 23.23
CA ILE A 236 1.05 0.33 22.96
C ILE A 236 1.62 0.94 24.25
N ASP A 237 2.85 0.62 24.56
CA ASP A 237 3.58 1.08 25.75
C ASP A 237 4.95 1.66 25.40
N GLU A 238 5.78 1.91 26.42
CA GLU A 238 7.11 2.52 26.26
C GLU A 238 8.12 1.64 25.52
N THR A 239 7.82 0.38 25.28
CA THR A 239 8.70 -0.57 24.56
C THR A 239 8.32 -0.73 23.09
N ASN A 240 7.16 -0.20 22.67
CA ASN A 240 6.67 -0.34 21.30
C ASN A 240 7.41 0.61 20.34
N GLU A 241 8.15 0.09 19.40
CA GLU A 241 8.94 0.91 18.46
C GLU A 241 8.08 1.78 17.53
N ARG A 242 6.77 1.47 17.39
CA ARG A 242 5.79 2.20 16.58
C ARG A 242 4.85 3.05 17.47
N TRP A 243 5.27 3.37 18.66
CA TRP A 243 4.45 4.11 19.62
C TRP A 243 3.90 5.44 19.05
N GLU A 244 4.73 6.21 18.31
CA GLU A 244 4.28 7.48 17.72
C GLU A 244 3.14 7.30 16.70
N GLU A 245 3.16 6.22 15.95
CA GLU A 245 2.13 5.87 14.97
C GLU A 245 0.87 5.36 15.68
N LEU A 246 1.03 4.36 16.54
CA LEU A 246 -0.09 3.69 17.22
C LEU A 246 -0.76 4.57 18.27
N ALA A 247 -0.04 5.50 18.92
CA ALA A 247 -0.64 6.47 19.84
C ALA A 247 -1.59 7.45 19.10
N ARG A 248 -1.38 7.69 17.79
CA ARG A 248 -2.29 8.49 16.95
C ARG A 248 -3.41 7.66 16.33
N HIS A 249 -3.16 6.38 16.14
CA HIS A 249 -4.03 5.43 15.50
C HIS A 249 -4.20 4.16 16.35
N PRO A 250 -4.75 4.27 17.57
CA PRO A 250 -4.90 3.12 18.46
C PRO A 250 -5.84 2.04 17.90
N ASP A 251 -6.68 2.42 16.95
CA ASP A 251 -7.55 1.54 16.17
C ASP A 251 -6.80 0.64 15.17
N TRP A 252 -5.51 0.89 14.95
CA TRP A 252 -4.65 0.03 14.11
C TRP A 252 -3.98 -1.10 14.89
N SER A 253 -4.08 -1.09 16.22
CA SER A 253 -3.49 -2.13 17.08
C SER A 253 -4.29 -3.43 17.03
N PHE A 254 -3.57 -4.54 16.97
CA PHE A 254 -4.08 -5.91 17.05
C PHE A 254 -3.58 -6.63 18.31
N ALA A 255 -3.15 -5.90 19.33
CA ALA A 255 -2.67 -6.46 20.60
C ALA A 255 -3.80 -7.09 21.46
N ASP A 256 -5.08 -6.79 21.16
CA ASP A 256 -6.22 -7.38 21.85
C ASP A 256 -6.32 -8.88 21.52
N PRO A 257 -6.51 -9.79 22.54
CA PRO A 257 -6.61 -11.25 22.34
C PRO A 257 -7.72 -11.73 21.40
N ARG A 258 -8.68 -10.88 21.03
CA ARG A 258 -9.69 -11.21 20.00
C ARG A 258 -9.09 -11.39 18.60
N TYR A 259 -7.91 -10.80 18.34
CA TYR A 259 -7.21 -10.96 17.11
C TYR A 259 -6.29 -12.19 17.11
N PRO A 260 -6.12 -12.88 16.00
CA PRO A 260 -5.14 -13.93 15.87
C PRO A 260 -3.72 -13.33 16.00
N ARG A 261 -2.78 -14.13 16.48
CA ARG A 261 -1.38 -13.74 16.51
C ARG A 261 -0.83 -13.64 15.08
N LEU A 262 0.19 -12.81 14.90
CA LEU A 262 0.78 -12.58 13.58
C LEU A 262 1.28 -13.87 12.92
N GLU A 263 1.89 -14.78 13.70
CA GLU A 263 2.37 -16.07 13.20
C GLU A 263 1.22 -16.99 12.72
N GLU A 264 0.04 -16.88 13.32
CA GLU A 264 -1.13 -17.64 12.90
C GLU A 264 -1.65 -17.15 11.56
N LEU A 265 -1.63 -15.83 11.34
CA LEU A 265 -1.98 -15.20 10.07
C LEU A 265 -0.99 -15.61 8.95
N PHE A 266 0.31 -15.60 9.26
CA PHE A 266 1.34 -16.04 8.32
C PHE A 266 1.19 -17.52 7.96
N ALA A 267 0.96 -18.37 8.96
CA ALA A 267 0.74 -19.80 8.73
C ALA A 267 -0.50 -20.06 7.86
N ALA A 268 -1.62 -19.33 8.09
CA ALA A 268 -2.82 -19.45 7.28
C ALA A 268 -2.56 -19.05 5.82
N ARG A 269 -1.92 -17.88 5.59
CA ARG A 269 -1.53 -17.43 4.24
C ARG A 269 -0.61 -18.45 3.56
N ASN A 270 0.39 -18.95 4.26
CA ASN A 270 1.36 -19.89 3.69
C ASN A 270 0.70 -21.22 3.29
N ARG A 271 -0.31 -21.69 4.06
CA ARG A 271 -1.12 -22.85 3.64
C ARG A 271 -1.86 -22.61 2.32
N VAL A 272 -2.41 -21.42 2.11
CA VAL A 272 -3.03 -21.05 0.83
C VAL A 272 -2.02 -21.08 -0.31
N ILE A 273 -0.84 -20.45 -0.12
CA ILE A 273 0.22 -20.40 -1.14
C ILE A 273 0.70 -21.82 -1.52
N ALA A 274 0.93 -22.68 -0.52
CA ALA A 274 1.34 -24.05 -0.72
C ALA A 274 0.27 -24.90 -1.44
N LYS A 275 -1.01 -24.68 -1.11
CA LYS A 275 -2.15 -25.40 -1.68
C LYS A 275 -2.42 -25.06 -3.14
N HIS A 276 -2.09 -23.83 -3.55
CA HIS A 276 -2.40 -23.30 -4.90
C HIS A 276 -1.12 -22.98 -5.70
N PRO A 277 -0.28 -23.95 -6.06
CA PRO A 277 1.03 -23.72 -6.67
C PRO A 277 0.97 -23.14 -8.09
N GLN A 278 -0.20 -23.17 -8.76
CA GLN A 278 -0.40 -22.57 -10.08
C GLN A 278 -0.79 -21.08 -9.99
N THR A 279 -1.07 -20.57 -8.79
CA THR A 279 -1.44 -19.17 -8.56
C THR A 279 -0.22 -18.42 -8.01
N ASN A 280 0.19 -17.35 -8.67
CA ASN A 280 1.23 -16.47 -8.15
C ASN A 280 0.63 -15.58 -7.06
N PHE A 281 1.28 -15.54 -5.90
CA PHE A 281 0.92 -14.66 -4.80
C PHE A 281 1.97 -13.56 -4.63
N ILE A 282 1.52 -12.32 -4.45
CA ILE A 282 2.37 -11.17 -4.12
C ILE A 282 2.06 -10.79 -2.67
N GLY A 283 2.95 -11.10 -1.76
CA GLY A 283 2.83 -10.70 -0.36
C GLY A 283 3.07 -9.21 -0.21
N ALA A 284 2.01 -8.46 0.11
CA ALA A 284 2.09 -7.02 0.29
C ALA A 284 3.07 -6.65 1.43
N HIS A 285 3.77 -5.52 1.27
CA HIS A 285 4.62 -4.96 2.33
C HIS A 285 5.72 -5.92 2.81
N VAL A 286 6.46 -6.53 1.87
CA VAL A 286 7.45 -7.60 2.14
C VAL A 286 6.77 -8.76 2.89
N ALA A 287 5.57 -9.16 2.42
CA ALA A 287 4.71 -10.16 3.04
C ALA A 287 4.45 -9.91 4.54
N SER A 288 4.40 -8.62 4.94
CA SER A 288 4.20 -8.11 6.31
C SER A 288 5.27 -8.54 7.34
N SER A 289 6.50 -8.82 6.88
CA SER A 289 7.62 -9.24 7.75
C SER A 289 8.94 -8.59 7.31
N SER A 290 8.91 -7.28 7.03
CA SER A 290 10.11 -6.50 6.62
C SER A 290 11.18 -6.41 7.70
N GLU A 291 10.82 -6.67 8.94
CA GLU A 291 11.67 -6.67 10.12
C GLU A 291 12.48 -7.98 10.26
N ASP A 292 12.03 -9.07 9.61
CA ASP A 292 12.72 -10.37 9.58
C ASP A 292 12.91 -10.88 8.15
N LEU A 293 13.98 -10.39 7.49
CA LEU A 293 14.30 -10.78 6.11
C LEU A 293 14.77 -12.24 5.99
N GLN A 294 15.20 -12.88 7.07
CA GLN A 294 15.50 -14.32 7.06
C GLN A 294 14.22 -15.14 6.95
N GLN A 295 13.17 -14.77 7.68
CA GLN A 295 11.87 -15.42 7.58
C GLN A 295 11.30 -15.31 6.16
N ILE A 296 11.36 -14.12 5.54
CA ILE A 296 10.93 -13.92 4.14
C ILE A 296 11.77 -14.76 3.18
N SER A 297 13.09 -14.83 3.39
CA SER A 297 13.98 -15.66 2.59
C SER A 297 13.56 -17.12 2.62
N ASN A 298 13.25 -17.64 3.80
CA ASN A 298 12.79 -19.02 3.97
C ASN A 298 11.48 -19.27 3.19
N TRP A 299 10.52 -18.33 3.25
CA TRP A 299 9.27 -18.47 2.49
C TRP A 299 9.47 -18.37 0.98
N LEU A 300 10.34 -17.48 0.50
CA LEU A 300 10.65 -17.38 -0.93
C LEU A 300 11.38 -18.63 -1.46
N ASP A 301 12.21 -19.25 -0.63
CA ASP A 301 12.90 -20.51 -0.97
C ASP A 301 11.92 -21.71 -0.95
N GLU A 302 10.92 -21.70 -0.04
CA GLU A 302 9.93 -22.77 0.10
C GLU A 302 8.81 -22.69 -0.95
N TYR A 303 8.34 -21.46 -1.27
CA TYR A 303 7.17 -21.23 -2.16
C TYR A 303 7.59 -20.58 -3.48
N PRO A 304 7.78 -21.36 -4.57
CA PRO A 304 8.19 -20.82 -5.86
C PRO A 304 7.16 -19.86 -6.49
N ASN A 305 5.92 -19.89 -6.07
CA ASN A 305 4.83 -19.02 -6.50
C ASN A 305 4.59 -17.79 -5.60
N LEU A 306 5.44 -17.55 -4.58
CA LEU A 306 5.39 -16.36 -3.75
C LEU A 306 6.34 -15.29 -4.31
N TYR A 307 5.84 -14.09 -4.43
CA TYR A 307 6.53 -12.82 -4.68
C TYR A 307 6.25 -11.86 -3.54
N VAL A 308 6.97 -10.75 -3.44
CA VAL A 308 6.70 -9.69 -2.46
C VAL A 308 6.77 -8.32 -3.12
N ASP A 309 6.03 -7.34 -2.59
CA ASP A 309 6.24 -5.94 -2.91
C ASP A 309 6.89 -5.19 -1.74
N ILE A 310 7.55 -4.06 -2.03
CA ILE A 310 8.25 -3.24 -1.02
C ILE A 310 7.42 -2.03 -0.54
N SER A 311 6.14 -1.98 -0.87
CA SER A 311 5.29 -0.83 -0.57
C SER A 311 5.28 -0.50 0.93
N SER A 312 5.41 0.78 1.24
CA SER A 312 5.44 1.32 2.62
C SER A 312 6.49 0.67 3.55
N ARG A 313 7.58 0.08 3.02
CA ARG A 313 8.60 -0.62 3.85
C ARG A 313 10.03 -0.14 3.65
N ILE A 314 10.24 0.99 2.98
CA ILE A 314 11.58 1.59 2.89
C ILE A 314 12.11 2.03 4.26
N SER A 315 11.22 2.33 5.20
CA SER A 315 11.58 2.69 6.57
C SER A 315 12.23 1.51 7.33
N GLU A 316 11.73 0.29 7.18
CA GLU A 316 12.28 -0.91 7.81
C GLU A 316 13.51 -1.43 7.06
N LEU A 317 13.40 -1.52 5.74
CA LEU A 317 14.49 -1.99 4.88
C LEU A 317 15.71 -1.08 4.97
N GLY A 318 15.50 0.24 5.04
CA GLY A 318 16.58 1.22 5.13
C GLY A 318 17.29 1.29 6.50
N ARG A 319 16.69 0.73 7.56
CA ARG A 319 17.37 0.57 8.87
C ARG A 319 18.36 -0.61 8.87
N GLN A 320 18.21 -1.54 7.92
CA GLN A 320 19.06 -2.73 7.79
C GLN A 320 19.67 -2.81 6.36
N PRO A 321 20.41 -1.77 5.90
CA PRO A 321 20.75 -1.61 4.49
C PRO A 321 21.61 -2.76 3.92
N PHE A 322 22.49 -3.34 4.71
CA PHE A 322 23.31 -4.47 4.25
C PHE A 322 22.47 -5.73 4.04
N THR A 323 21.66 -6.09 5.03
CA THR A 323 20.76 -7.26 4.95
C THR A 323 19.71 -7.07 3.85
N ALA A 324 19.15 -5.84 3.75
CA ALA A 324 18.17 -5.52 2.70
C ALA A 324 18.78 -5.59 1.30
N ARG A 325 20.02 -5.08 1.12
CA ARG A 325 20.73 -5.17 -0.15
C ARG A 325 20.95 -6.63 -0.57
N ASP A 326 21.51 -7.44 0.33
CA ASP A 326 21.79 -8.85 0.05
C ASP A 326 20.51 -9.63 -0.26
N PHE A 327 19.43 -9.37 0.48
CA PHE A 327 18.11 -9.92 0.25
C PHE A 327 17.57 -9.53 -1.14
N MET A 328 17.61 -8.24 -1.48
CA MET A 328 17.09 -7.74 -2.76
C MET A 328 17.88 -8.27 -3.95
N ILE A 329 19.20 -8.43 -3.83
CA ILE A 329 20.03 -9.03 -4.88
C ILE A 329 19.71 -10.52 -5.03
N LYS A 330 19.66 -11.27 -3.92
CA LYS A 330 19.37 -12.72 -3.95
C LYS A 330 18.00 -13.02 -4.57
N TYR A 331 16.98 -12.22 -4.21
CA TYR A 331 15.60 -12.46 -4.63
C TYR A 331 15.11 -11.44 -5.68
N ALA A 332 16.04 -10.88 -6.46
CA ALA A 332 15.73 -9.84 -7.46
C ALA A 332 14.58 -10.22 -8.40
N ASP A 333 14.42 -11.50 -8.75
CA ASP A 333 13.36 -12.02 -9.62
C ASP A 333 12.00 -12.20 -8.93
N ARG A 334 11.92 -11.94 -7.63
CA ARG A 334 10.75 -12.22 -6.79
C ARG A 334 10.21 -10.98 -6.08
N ILE A 335 10.84 -9.82 -6.25
CA ILE A 335 10.48 -8.56 -5.61
C ILE A 335 9.89 -7.61 -6.65
N LEU A 336 8.76 -6.98 -6.32
CA LEU A 336 8.11 -5.97 -7.12
C LEU A 336 8.22 -4.60 -6.43
N PHE A 337 8.32 -3.55 -7.23
CA PHE A 337 8.21 -2.20 -6.73
C PHE A 337 6.74 -1.85 -6.43
N GLY A 338 6.50 -1.21 -5.31
CA GLY A 338 5.21 -0.69 -4.90
C GLY A 338 5.37 0.42 -3.87
N THR A 339 4.40 1.32 -3.77
CA THR A 339 4.47 2.47 -2.87
C THR A 339 3.36 2.56 -1.84
N ASP A 340 2.23 1.86 -2.05
CA ASP A 340 0.98 2.06 -1.33
C ASP A 340 0.40 3.47 -1.56
N GLY A 341 0.70 4.02 -2.76
CA GLY A 341 0.27 5.35 -3.21
C GLY A 341 -1.21 5.46 -3.60
N PRO A 342 -1.58 6.55 -4.27
CA PRO A 342 -0.72 7.60 -4.85
C PRO A 342 -0.05 8.50 -3.80
N TRP A 343 1.20 8.86 -4.06
CA TRP A 343 1.98 9.77 -3.21
C TRP A 343 2.46 10.98 -4.00
N PRO A 344 2.73 12.12 -3.33
CA PRO A 344 3.36 13.27 -3.96
C PRO A 344 4.82 12.96 -4.37
N GLU A 345 5.36 13.80 -5.26
CA GLU A 345 6.69 13.63 -5.86
C GLU A 345 7.79 13.57 -4.80
N GLU A 346 7.70 14.40 -3.77
CA GLU A 346 8.66 14.48 -2.67
C GLU A 346 8.77 13.15 -1.90
N ARG A 347 7.64 12.42 -1.78
CA ARG A 347 7.65 11.12 -1.12
C ARG A 347 8.21 10.02 -2.02
N LEU A 348 8.01 10.11 -3.31
CA LEU A 348 8.59 9.16 -4.27
C LEU A 348 10.12 9.30 -4.36
N GLU A 349 10.66 10.52 -4.18
CA GLU A 349 12.10 10.75 -4.16
C GLU A 349 12.82 9.90 -3.10
N PHE A 350 12.18 9.63 -1.94
CA PHE A 350 12.78 8.74 -0.92
C PHE A 350 12.92 7.30 -1.40
N TYR A 351 12.01 6.80 -2.24
CA TYR A 351 12.12 5.45 -2.81
C TYR A 351 13.29 5.34 -3.78
N TRP A 352 13.43 6.34 -4.67
CA TRP A 352 14.54 6.36 -5.62
C TRP A 352 15.87 6.50 -4.90
N ARG A 353 15.96 7.41 -3.94
CA ARG A 353 17.15 7.61 -3.12
C ARG A 353 17.52 6.37 -2.33
N PHE A 354 16.55 5.67 -1.76
CA PHE A 354 16.77 4.42 -1.04
C PHE A 354 17.31 3.32 -1.96
N LEU A 355 16.74 3.13 -3.15
CA LEU A 355 17.09 2.00 -4.02
C LEU A 355 18.37 2.24 -4.83
N GLU A 356 18.61 3.49 -5.26
CA GLU A 356 19.62 3.83 -6.27
C GLU A 356 20.89 4.51 -5.73
N THR A 357 20.95 4.83 -4.43
CA THR A 357 22.09 5.57 -3.87
C THR A 357 22.74 4.86 -2.68
N ARG A 358 23.94 5.33 -2.32
CA ARG A 358 24.65 4.95 -1.10
C ARG A 358 24.52 6.01 -0.01
N ASP A 359 23.51 6.85 -0.09
CA ASP A 359 23.30 7.91 0.89
C ASP A 359 23.07 7.34 2.28
N GLU A 360 23.61 8.03 3.27
CA GLU A 360 23.61 7.59 4.66
C GLU A 360 22.76 8.53 5.52
N HIS A 361 22.07 7.95 6.52
CA HIS A 361 21.41 8.66 7.59
C HIS A 361 20.48 9.78 7.11
N PHE A 362 19.50 9.44 6.27
CA PHE A 362 18.51 10.40 5.76
C PHE A 362 17.09 10.06 6.21
N ALA A 363 16.22 11.06 6.19
CA ALA A 363 14.80 10.88 6.50
C ALA A 363 14.12 10.05 5.41
N TYR A 364 13.12 9.25 5.79
CA TYR A 364 12.27 8.51 4.86
C TYR A 364 10.89 9.20 4.65
N SER A 365 10.72 10.37 5.23
CA SER A 365 9.50 11.18 5.15
C SER A 365 9.85 12.66 5.23
N GLU A 366 9.05 13.48 4.58
CA GLU A 366 9.10 14.93 4.61
C GLU A 366 8.60 15.53 5.94
N LYS A 367 7.97 14.72 6.79
CA LYS A 367 7.39 15.17 8.06
C LYS A 367 8.45 15.34 9.13
N PRO A 368 8.37 16.41 9.96
CA PRO A 368 9.29 16.61 11.08
C PRO A 368 9.28 15.45 12.10
N ILE A 369 8.11 14.85 12.30
CA ILE A 369 7.95 13.59 13.03
C ILE A 369 7.59 12.53 11.99
N PRO A 370 8.51 11.61 11.69
CA PRO A 370 8.28 10.55 10.73
C PRO A 370 7.05 9.71 11.11
N PRO A 371 6.26 9.25 10.12
CA PRO A 371 4.95 8.63 10.42
C PRO A 371 5.04 7.27 11.12
N GLN A 372 6.12 6.53 10.94
CA GLN A 372 6.27 5.16 11.43
C GLN A 372 7.13 5.08 12.69
N GLY A 373 8.23 5.85 12.77
CA GLY A 373 9.09 5.92 13.95
C GLY A 373 10.27 6.88 13.74
N MET A 374 10.91 7.25 14.85
CA MET A 374 11.93 8.28 14.90
C MET A 374 13.33 7.75 14.52
N TRP A 375 13.48 7.27 13.29
CA TRP A 375 14.77 6.79 12.76
C TRP A 375 15.10 7.35 11.39
N ALA A 376 16.37 7.28 11.04
CA ALA A 376 16.87 7.55 9.70
C ALA A 376 17.09 6.24 8.93
N ILE A 377 17.15 6.35 7.60
CA ILE A 377 17.40 5.21 6.71
C ILE A 377 18.69 5.44 5.90
N TYR A 378 19.11 4.38 5.20
CA TYR A 378 20.31 4.33 4.38
C TYR A 378 19.98 3.74 3.01
N GLY A 379 20.62 4.26 1.96
CA GLY A 379 20.47 3.74 0.61
C GLY A 379 21.13 2.37 0.45
N VAL A 380 20.52 1.54 -0.42
CA VAL A 380 21.01 0.16 -0.68
C VAL A 380 21.79 0.03 -1.99
N ASP A 381 21.82 1.07 -2.84
CA ASP A 381 22.65 1.13 -4.06
C ASP A 381 22.57 -0.17 -4.88
N LEU A 382 21.37 -0.51 -5.33
CA LEU A 382 21.15 -1.75 -6.07
C LEU A 382 21.81 -1.70 -7.45
N PRO A 383 22.37 -2.81 -7.94
CA PRO A 383 22.86 -2.91 -9.31
C PRO A 383 21.74 -2.69 -10.33
N ASP A 384 22.06 -2.13 -11.49
CA ASP A 384 21.10 -1.80 -12.56
C ASP A 384 20.25 -3.00 -13.02
N ASP A 385 20.82 -4.18 -13.08
CA ASP A 385 20.10 -5.40 -13.46
C ASP A 385 19.08 -5.83 -12.39
N VAL A 386 19.38 -5.61 -11.12
CA VAL A 386 18.47 -5.84 -9.98
C VAL A 386 17.37 -4.78 -9.98
N LEU A 387 17.73 -3.49 -10.12
CA LEU A 387 16.77 -2.39 -10.23
C LEU A 387 15.76 -2.64 -11.35
N ARG A 388 16.23 -3.03 -12.53
CA ARG A 388 15.39 -3.30 -13.70
C ARG A 388 14.36 -4.39 -13.45
N LYS A 389 14.74 -5.44 -12.72
CA LYS A 389 13.84 -6.51 -12.32
C LYS A 389 12.78 -6.02 -11.35
N ILE A 390 13.19 -5.35 -10.28
CA ILE A 390 12.31 -4.85 -9.22
C ILE A 390 11.36 -3.77 -9.74
N TYR A 391 11.88 -2.80 -10.51
CA TYR A 391 11.09 -1.69 -11.01
C TYR A 391 10.02 -2.08 -12.01
N SER A 392 10.30 -3.02 -12.93
CA SER A 392 9.32 -3.31 -13.97
C SER A 392 9.28 -4.76 -14.45
N GLN A 393 10.43 -5.44 -14.65
CA GLN A 393 10.43 -6.71 -15.35
C GLN A 393 9.63 -7.81 -14.63
N ASN A 394 9.66 -7.84 -13.29
CA ASN A 394 8.89 -8.81 -12.53
C ASN A 394 7.38 -8.58 -12.70
N ALA A 395 6.92 -7.33 -12.59
CA ALA A 395 5.52 -6.99 -12.83
C ALA A 395 5.10 -7.30 -14.27
N MET A 396 5.93 -6.96 -15.26
CA MET A 396 5.70 -7.28 -16.67
C MET A 396 5.57 -8.78 -16.93
N ARG A 397 6.29 -9.61 -16.15
CA ARG A 397 6.29 -11.07 -16.30
C ARG A 397 5.05 -11.73 -15.71
N ILE A 398 4.60 -11.27 -14.52
CA ILE A 398 3.57 -11.99 -13.77
C ILE A 398 2.18 -11.33 -13.83
N ILE A 399 2.08 -10.08 -14.32
CA ILE A 399 0.81 -9.34 -14.36
C ILE A 399 0.40 -9.15 -15.81
N PRO A 400 -0.70 -9.78 -16.26
CA PRO A 400 -1.17 -9.69 -17.65
C PRO A 400 -1.39 -8.25 -18.11
N GLY A 401 -0.98 -7.95 -19.35
CA GLY A 401 -1.18 -6.65 -19.99
C GLY A 401 -0.18 -5.56 -19.60
N VAL A 402 0.55 -5.70 -18.47
CA VAL A 402 1.49 -4.68 -18.00
C VAL A 402 2.66 -4.49 -18.97
N ALA A 403 3.22 -5.55 -19.52
CA ALA A 403 4.35 -5.46 -20.46
C ALA A 403 4.03 -4.57 -21.68
N VAL A 404 2.83 -4.72 -22.25
CA VAL A 404 2.39 -3.91 -23.41
C VAL A 404 2.26 -2.43 -23.04
N LYS A 405 1.73 -2.14 -21.85
CA LYS A 405 1.58 -0.75 -21.34
C LYS A 405 2.94 -0.10 -21.10
N VAL A 406 3.88 -0.82 -20.49
CA VAL A 406 5.25 -0.34 -20.26
C VAL A 406 5.96 -0.07 -21.59
N GLN A 407 5.85 -0.98 -22.55
CA GLN A 407 6.47 -0.79 -23.87
C GLN A 407 5.89 0.43 -24.58
N LYS A 408 4.57 0.59 -24.57
CA LYS A 408 3.90 1.77 -25.14
C LYS A 408 4.42 3.08 -24.52
N TRP A 409 4.58 3.11 -23.19
CA TRP A 409 5.13 4.27 -22.49
C TRP A 409 6.59 4.54 -22.93
N ILE A 410 7.44 3.50 -23.02
CA ILE A 410 8.84 3.65 -23.47
C ILE A 410 8.88 4.24 -24.89
N ASP A 411 8.04 3.73 -25.80
CA ASP A 411 7.99 4.20 -27.19
C ASP A 411 7.58 5.69 -27.27
N GLN A 412 6.70 6.14 -26.38
CA GLN A 412 6.29 7.54 -26.28
C GLN A 412 7.37 8.47 -25.70
N GLN A 413 8.32 7.94 -24.91
CA GLN A 413 9.44 8.73 -24.37
C GLN A 413 10.60 8.90 -25.36
N GLN A 414 10.65 8.10 -26.45
CA GLN A 414 11.66 8.26 -27.49
C GLN A 414 11.30 9.47 -28.37
N PRO A 415 12.16 10.49 -28.50
CA PRO A 415 11.88 11.57 -29.44
C PRO A 415 11.74 11.00 -30.85
N ASN A 416 10.71 11.44 -31.60
CA ASN A 416 10.45 11.06 -32.99
C ASN A 416 11.75 11.14 -33.81
N GLN A 417 12.39 10.02 -34.07
CA GLN A 417 13.56 9.94 -34.99
C GLN A 417 13.17 10.16 -36.48
N HIS A 418 11.94 10.61 -36.75
CA HIS A 418 11.39 10.79 -38.06
C HIS A 418 10.95 12.24 -38.37
N GLU A 419 11.61 13.26 -37.79
CA GLU A 419 11.59 14.55 -38.48
C GLU A 419 12.69 14.53 -39.54
N PRO A 420 12.35 14.47 -40.84
CA PRO A 420 13.36 14.65 -41.90
C PRO A 420 13.91 16.07 -41.73
N ALA A 421 15.25 16.19 -41.63
CA ALA A 421 15.91 17.47 -41.74
C ALA A 421 15.33 18.22 -42.93
N MET A 422 14.61 19.31 -42.65
CA MET A 422 14.18 20.19 -43.74
C MET A 422 15.41 20.80 -44.42
N PRO A 423 15.43 20.88 -45.75
CA PRO A 423 16.56 21.31 -46.52
C PRO A 423 16.89 22.80 -46.36
#